data_0d6c81bcf7abfd03db862232f41cb639
#
_entry.id   0d6c81bcf7abfd03db862232f41cb639
#
_cell.length_a   1.000
_cell.length_b   1.000
_cell.length_c   1.000
_cell.angle_alpha   90.00
_cell.angle_beta   90.00
_cell.angle_gamma   90.00
#
_symmetry.space_group_name_H-M   'P 1'
#
loop_
_entity.id
_entity.type
_entity.pdbx_description
1 polymer ?
#
loop_
_entity_poly.entity_id
_entity_poly.type
_entity_poly.pdbx_seq_one_letter_code
_entity_poly.pdbx_strand_id
1 'polypeptide(L)'
;MTELTTVSLVTIVAETALKTRLAKDLKSLGVSGYTVTAANGEGSRNRRAGDVDGGNVMIQCLASRDLSLAIMNHLEAEYFENYAVVAWVSAAEVIRKERYS
;
A
#
# COMPACT_ATOMS: atom_id res chain seq x y z
N MET A 1 5.19 18.06 -26.05
CA MET A 1 5.86 16.84 -25.62
C MET A 1 5.73 16.70 -24.11
N THR A 2 5.48 15.50 -23.66
CA THR A 2 5.23 15.25 -22.25
C THR A 2 6.50 14.80 -21.55
N GLU A 3 6.78 15.39 -20.41
CA GLU A 3 7.88 14.93 -19.58
C GLU A 3 7.37 14.02 -18.49
N LEU A 4 8.08 12.95 -18.24
CA LEU A 4 7.75 12.00 -17.20
C LEU A 4 8.80 12.04 -16.12
N THR A 5 8.37 11.88 -14.89
CA THR A 5 9.26 11.84 -13.74
C THR A 5 9.00 10.54 -12.97
N THR A 6 10.06 9.95 -12.47
CA THR A 6 9.95 8.70 -11.74
C THR A 6 9.62 8.97 -10.28
N VAL A 7 8.61 8.27 -9.77
CA VAL A 7 8.26 8.25 -8.36
C VAL A 7 8.11 6.80 -7.93
N SER A 8 7.88 6.59 -6.64
CA SER A 8 7.66 5.25 -6.11
C SER A 8 6.18 4.91 -6.14
N LEU A 9 5.87 3.68 -6.53
CA LEU A 9 4.53 3.13 -6.43
C LEU A 9 4.56 2.11 -5.30
N VAL A 10 3.84 2.39 -4.23
CA VAL A 10 3.73 1.47 -3.10
C VAL A 10 2.44 0.68 -3.26
N THR A 11 2.56 -0.64 -3.17
CA THR A 11 1.41 -1.53 -3.26
C THR A 11 1.34 -2.36 -1.98
N ILE A 12 0.17 -2.39 -1.37
CA ILE A 12 -0.08 -3.13 -0.14
C ILE A 12 -1.26 -4.05 -0.38
N VAL A 13 -1.09 -5.34 -0.09
CA VAL A 13 -2.19 -6.29 -0.15
C VAL A 13 -2.42 -6.80 1.26
N ALA A 14 -3.66 -6.70 1.71
CA ALA A 14 -4.01 -7.06 3.09
C ALA A 14 -5.45 -7.53 3.15
N GLU A 15 -5.81 -8.16 4.26
CA GLU A 15 -7.21 -8.53 4.48
C GLU A 15 -8.05 -7.27 4.60
N THR A 16 -9.28 -7.37 4.14
CA THR A 16 -10.19 -6.23 4.08
C THR A 16 -10.38 -5.56 5.45
N ALA A 17 -10.33 -6.35 6.51
CA ALA A 17 -10.53 -5.81 7.86
C ALA A 17 -9.49 -4.75 8.22
N LEU A 18 -8.34 -4.75 7.55
CA LEU A 18 -7.29 -3.77 7.83
C LEU A 18 -7.41 -2.49 6.99
N LYS A 19 -8.37 -2.43 6.09
CA LYS A 19 -8.45 -1.32 5.14
C LYS A 19 -8.49 0.04 5.82
N THR A 20 -9.38 0.22 6.76
CA THR A 20 -9.57 1.51 7.43
C THR A 20 -8.33 1.91 8.21
N ARG A 21 -7.73 0.95 8.91
CA ARG A 21 -6.55 1.23 9.69
C ARG A 21 -5.37 1.62 8.80
N LEU A 22 -5.17 0.87 7.72
CA LEU A 22 -4.09 1.16 6.78
C LEU A 22 -4.27 2.53 6.13
N ALA A 23 -5.50 2.86 5.73
CA ALA A 23 -5.77 4.16 5.13
C ALA A 23 -5.44 5.29 6.09
N LYS A 24 -5.79 5.12 7.35
CA LYS A 24 -5.50 6.12 8.36
C LYS A 24 -4.00 6.28 8.56
N ASP A 25 -3.28 5.15 8.58
CA ASP A 25 -1.83 5.20 8.75
C ASP A 25 -1.15 5.91 7.58
N LEU A 26 -1.59 5.63 6.35
CA LEU A 26 -1.03 6.29 5.19
C LEU A 26 -1.21 7.80 5.26
N LYS A 27 -2.39 8.25 5.66
CA LYS A 27 -2.63 9.68 5.81
C LYS A 27 -1.73 10.27 6.87
N SER A 28 -1.55 9.58 7.98
CA SER A 28 -0.67 10.06 9.06
C SER A 28 0.77 10.18 8.61
N LEU A 29 1.19 9.31 7.69
CA LEU A 29 2.56 9.35 7.17
C LEU A 29 2.76 10.43 6.12
N GLY A 30 1.69 11.02 5.62
CA GLY A 30 1.81 12.10 4.66
C GLY A 30 1.40 11.76 3.24
N VAL A 31 0.78 10.61 3.04
CA VAL A 31 0.32 10.22 1.71
C VAL A 31 -0.81 11.14 1.28
N SER A 32 -0.69 11.73 0.08
CA SER A 32 -1.68 12.68 -0.41
C SER A 32 -2.91 12.00 -0.99
N GLY A 33 -2.77 10.78 -1.48
CA GLY A 33 -3.91 10.06 -2.04
C GLY A 33 -3.57 8.61 -2.27
N TYR A 34 -4.59 7.77 -2.30
CA TYR A 34 -4.39 6.34 -2.52
C TYR A 34 -5.62 5.75 -3.21
N THR A 35 -5.42 4.59 -3.81
CA THR A 35 -6.50 3.86 -4.48
C THR A 35 -6.66 2.52 -3.80
N VAL A 36 -7.91 2.11 -3.56
CA VAL A 36 -8.22 0.82 -2.96
C VAL A 36 -9.00 -0.02 -3.95
N THR A 37 -8.57 -1.26 -4.12
CA THR A 37 -9.21 -2.19 -5.04
C THR A 37 -9.46 -3.49 -4.30
N ALA A 38 -10.61 -4.10 -4.51
CA ALA A 38 -10.88 -5.45 -3.99
C ALA A 38 -9.96 -6.43 -4.71
N ALA A 39 -9.42 -7.39 -3.98
CA ALA A 39 -8.45 -8.31 -4.54
C ALA A 39 -8.71 -9.73 -4.09
N ASN A 40 -8.40 -10.68 -4.97
CA ASN A 40 -8.46 -12.09 -4.67
C ASN A 40 -7.10 -12.70 -4.93
N GLY A 41 -6.71 -13.64 -4.09
CA GLY A 41 -5.45 -14.29 -4.30
C GLY A 41 -5.33 -15.51 -3.42
N GLU A 42 -4.28 -16.27 -3.63
CA GLU A 42 -3.99 -17.43 -2.81
C GLU A 42 -2.57 -17.34 -2.28
N GLY A 43 -2.42 -17.74 -1.04
CA GLY A 43 -1.13 -17.79 -0.40
C GLY A 43 -1.30 -18.43 0.95
N SER A 44 -0.20 -18.85 1.55
CA SER A 44 -0.27 -19.57 2.80
C SER A 44 -0.94 -18.76 3.90
N ARG A 45 -0.84 -17.47 3.84
CA ARG A 45 -1.39 -16.61 4.87
C ARG A 45 -2.82 -16.18 4.62
N ASN A 46 -3.37 -16.52 3.47
CA ASN A 46 -4.75 -16.17 3.15
C ASN A 46 -5.76 -17.11 3.77
N ARG A 47 -5.29 -18.04 4.54
CA ARG A 47 -6.16 -19.11 5.00
C ARG A 47 -6.65 -18.94 6.42
N ARG A 48 -6.50 -17.79 6.98
CA ARG A 48 -6.99 -17.56 8.31
C ARG A 48 -8.50 -17.54 8.34
N ALA A 49 -9.04 -17.90 9.50
CA ALA A 49 -10.48 -17.90 9.65
C ALA A 49 -11.09 -16.55 9.32
N GLY A 50 -10.40 -15.49 9.66
CA GLY A 50 -10.92 -14.16 9.42
C GLY A 50 -11.01 -13.78 7.96
N ASP A 51 -10.30 -14.49 7.11
CA ASP A 51 -10.30 -14.17 5.69
C ASP A 51 -11.54 -14.65 4.98
N VAL A 52 -12.28 -15.54 5.63
CA VAL A 52 -13.41 -16.17 4.99
C VAL A 52 -14.45 -15.18 4.53
N ASP A 53 -14.66 -14.15 5.31
CA ASP A 53 -15.76 -13.23 5.06
C ASP A 53 -15.35 -11.98 4.31
N GLY A 54 -14.12 -11.55 4.46
CA GLY A 54 -13.77 -10.22 4.03
C GLY A 54 -12.98 -10.11 2.76
N GLY A 55 -12.34 -11.20 2.35
CA GLY A 55 -11.44 -11.14 1.21
C GLY A 55 -10.25 -10.22 1.48
N ASN A 56 -9.69 -9.68 0.43
CA ASN A 56 -8.51 -8.85 0.49
C ASN A 56 -8.71 -7.54 -0.23
N VAL A 57 -7.86 -6.58 0.09
CA VAL A 57 -7.80 -5.31 -0.63
C VAL A 57 -6.37 -5.07 -1.09
N MET A 58 -6.25 -4.34 -2.18
CA MET A 58 -4.98 -3.84 -2.67
C MET A 58 -5.03 -2.32 -2.55
N ILE A 59 -4.08 -1.74 -1.84
CA ILE A 59 -3.99 -0.31 -1.67
C ILE A 59 -2.74 0.16 -2.39
N GLN A 60 -2.89 1.15 -3.25
CA GLN A 60 -1.75 1.69 -4.00
C GLN A 60 -1.67 3.19 -3.82
N CYS A 61 -0.45 3.68 -3.69
CA CYS A 61 -0.22 5.12 -3.65
C CYS A 61 1.10 5.44 -4.31
N LEU A 62 1.17 6.64 -4.84
CA LEU A 62 2.40 7.16 -5.42
C LEU A 62 3.05 8.06 -4.37
N ALA A 63 4.37 7.99 -4.27
CA ALA A 63 5.08 8.66 -3.20
C ALA A 63 6.51 8.95 -3.62
N SER A 64 7.14 9.90 -2.93
CA SER A 64 8.57 10.10 -3.07
C SER A 64 9.31 8.87 -2.55
N ARG A 65 10.58 8.77 -2.90
CA ARG A 65 11.39 7.67 -2.40
C ARG A 65 11.41 7.65 -0.87
N ASP A 66 11.62 8.82 -0.26
CA ASP A 66 11.68 8.88 1.20
C ASP A 66 10.37 8.47 1.85
N LEU A 67 9.25 8.94 1.30
CA LEU A 67 7.95 8.57 1.83
C LEU A 67 7.70 7.07 1.66
N SER A 68 8.09 6.51 0.52
CA SER A 68 7.89 5.08 0.30
C SER A 68 8.66 4.25 1.31
N LEU A 69 9.87 4.68 1.67
CA LEU A 69 10.65 3.98 2.69
C LEU A 69 9.98 4.10 4.06
N ALA A 70 9.45 5.27 4.37
CA ALA A 70 8.74 5.45 5.65
C ALA A 70 7.52 4.54 5.73
N ILE A 71 6.79 4.41 4.62
CA ILE A 71 5.64 3.52 4.57
C ILE A 71 6.06 2.07 4.82
N MET A 72 7.10 1.62 4.11
CA MET A 72 7.54 0.23 4.25
C MET A 72 8.05 -0.06 5.67
N ASN A 73 8.78 0.88 6.26
CA ASN A 73 9.25 0.72 7.63
C ASN A 73 8.08 0.64 8.60
N HIS A 74 7.06 1.44 8.38
CA HIS A 74 5.88 1.43 9.23
C HIS A 74 5.15 0.09 9.15
N LEU A 75 4.99 -0.42 7.92
CA LEU A 75 4.32 -1.69 7.72
C LEU A 75 5.08 -2.83 8.40
N GLU A 76 6.39 -2.81 8.27
CA GLU A 76 7.21 -3.84 8.91
C GLU A 76 7.05 -3.79 10.43
N ALA A 77 7.09 -2.60 11.00
CA ALA A 77 7.04 -2.46 12.44
C ALA A 77 5.66 -2.77 13.03
N GLU A 78 4.60 -2.40 12.32
CA GLU A 78 3.27 -2.43 12.90
C GLU A 78 2.40 -3.59 12.41
N TYR A 79 2.72 -4.20 11.30
CA TYR A 79 1.81 -5.17 10.69
C TYR A 79 2.42 -6.54 10.40
N PHE A 80 3.67 -6.59 9.97
CA PHE A 80 4.19 -7.82 9.39
C PHE A 80 4.23 -8.99 10.36
N GLU A 81 4.40 -8.72 11.63
CA GLU A 81 4.50 -9.79 12.60
C GLU A 81 3.16 -10.47 12.88
N ASN A 82 2.08 -9.67 12.90
CA ASN A 82 0.79 -10.15 13.38
C ASN A 82 -0.29 -10.26 12.32
N TYR A 83 -0.04 -9.78 11.11
CA TYR A 83 -1.07 -9.75 10.08
C TYR A 83 -0.53 -10.26 8.77
N ALA A 84 -1.42 -10.77 7.94
CA ALA A 84 -1.06 -11.22 6.60
C ALA A 84 -1.07 -10.02 5.65
N VAL A 85 0.04 -9.31 5.63
CA VAL A 85 0.21 -8.13 4.79
C VAL A 85 1.40 -8.36 3.88
N VAL A 86 1.21 -8.07 2.59
CA VAL A 86 2.28 -8.12 1.60
C VAL A 86 2.38 -6.72 1.02
N ALA A 87 3.61 -6.25 0.85
CA ALA A 87 3.81 -4.92 0.30
C ALA A 87 5.09 -4.88 -0.52
N TRP A 88 5.08 -4.04 -1.52
CA TRP A 88 6.28 -3.85 -2.34
C TRP A 88 6.29 -2.45 -2.91
N VAL A 89 7.46 -2.04 -3.39
CA VAL A 89 7.66 -0.75 -4.02
C VAL A 89 8.19 -0.99 -5.41
N SER A 90 7.64 -0.28 -6.37
CA SER A 90 8.14 -0.30 -7.74
C SER A 90 8.25 1.13 -8.26
N ALA A 91 8.92 1.30 -9.38
CA ALA A 91 9.05 2.62 -10.00
C ALA A 91 7.84 2.87 -10.88
N ALA A 92 7.42 4.12 -10.93
CA ALA A 92 6.35 4.55 -11.83
C ALA A 92 6.74 5.89 -12.42
N GLU A 93 6.43 6.09 -13.69
CA GLU A 93 6.68 7.37 -14.33
C GLU A 93 5.38 8.15 -14.41
N VAL A 94 5.42 9.38 -13.90
CA VAL A 94 4.21 10.21 -13.80
C VAL A 94 4.44 11.55 -14.45
N ILE A 95 3.32 12.20 -14.77
CA ILE A 95 3.37 13.52 -15.41
C ILE A 95 3.50 14.64 -14.38
N ARG A 96 2.92 14.49 -13.20
CA ARG A 96 2.87 15.56 -12.20
C ARG A 96 3.56 15.16 -10.93
N LYS A 97 4.89 15.18 -10.97
CA LYS A 97 5.70 14.78 -9.85
C LYS A 97 5.37 15.53 -8.55
N GLU A 98 5.06 16.80 -8.66
CA GLU A 98 4.84 17.64 -7.48
C GLU A 98 3.66 17.17 -6.64
N ARG A 99 2.82 16.31 -7.18
CA ARG A 99 1.65 15.80 -6.44
C ARG A 99 1.98 14.62 -5.54
N TYR A 100 3.19 14.10 -5.60
CA TYR A 100 3.51 12.83 -4.94
C TYR A 100 4.69 12.91 -3.99
N SER A 101 5.13 14.09 -3.69
CA SER A 101 6.27 14.24 -2.80
C SER A 101 5.91 14.06 -1.33
#